data_5397e6e579275dedbffa17ef90e8f3e2
#
_entry.id   5397e6e579275dedbffa17ef90e8f3e2
#
_cell.length_a   1.000
_cell.length_b   1.000
_cell.length_c   1.000
_cell.angle_alpha   90.00
_cell.angle_beta   90.00
_cell.angle_gamma   90.00
#
_symmetry.space_group_name_H-M   'P 1'
#
loop_
_entity.id
_entity.type
_entity.pdbx_description
1 polymer ?
#
loop_
_entity_poly.entity_id
_entity_poly.type
_entity_poly.pdbx_seq_one_letter_code
_entity_poly.pdbx_strand_id
1 'polypeptide(L)'
;KCSVVFANSLTGEVLISSETSSLDNKYFNIDLISARAYYEPGSALKIFTIGSLIESGIVDENNSYLVEDEIEIIDGSCDDYYEGFKGCFKDFLEHEPLTLTVKEIIERSSNVGTIKIVNNSNINDIEEFLKEFGFGSKTGIELSGESNGSFTEYNSCKTCLSSLSIGYSINTTQYQMVKGYSIIANGGKDIQLSLLRNFDQNVNQKSIISNDLSNRLK
;
A
#
# COMPACT_ATOMS: atom_id res chain seq x y z
N LYS A 1 -19.49 8.16 -1.25
CA LYS A 1 -18.51 9.18 -0.85
C LYS A 1 -17.30 9.06 -1.76
N CYS A 2 -16.73 10.19 -2.17
CA CYS A 2 -15.52 10.25 -2.99
C CYS A 2 -14.61 11.33 -2.41
N SER A 3 -13.30 11.11 -2.44
CA SER A 3 -12.31 12.12 -2.07
C SER A 3 -11.11 12.07 -3.02
N VAL A 4 -10.48 13.21 -3.21
CA VAL A 4 -9.31 13.39 -4.07
C VAL A 4 -8.29 14.23 -3.33
N VAL A 5 -7.04 13.79 -3.31
CA VAL A 5 -5.91 14.54 -2.75
C VAL A 5 -4.80 14.60 -3.78
N PHE A 6 -4.29 15.81 -4.04
CA PHE A 6 -3.08 16.05 -4.81
C PHE A 6 -2.06 16.77 -3.95
N ALA A 7 -0.84 16.27 -3.95
CA ALA A 7 0.29 16.89 -3.26
C ALA A 7 1.52 17.01 -4.18
N ASN A 8 2.34 17.99 -3.90
CA ASN A 8 3.65 18.10 -4.52
C ASN A 8 4.62 17.16 -3.80
N SER A 9 5.11 16.14 -4.48
CA SER A 9 5.98 15.12 -3.89
C SER A 9 7.35 15.64 -3.44
N LEU A 10 7.79 16.80 -3.89
CA LEU A 10 9.06 17.41 -3.51
C LEU A 10 8.93 18.34 -2.31
N THR A 11 7.79 19.04 -2.18
CA THR A 11 7.56 20.03 -1.13
C THR A 11 6.59 19.57 -0.04
N GLY A 12 5.84 18.49 -0.27
CA GLY A 12 4.78 18.02 0.64
C GLY A 12 3.53 18.91 0.65
N GLU A 13 3.52 20.02 -0.11
CA GLU A 13 2.36 20.92 -0.18
C GLU A 13 1.15 20.18 -0.78
N VAL A 14 0.06 20.15 -0.05
CA VAL A 14 -1.23 19.62 -0.53
C VAL A 14 -1.88 20.69 -1.39
N LEU A 15 -1.92 20.47 -2.71
CA LEU A 15 -2.42 21.41 -3.70
C LEU A 15 -3.94 21.36 -3.81
N ILE A 16 -4.51 20.18 -3.66
CA ILE A 16 -5.95 19.93 -3.72
C ILE A 16 -6.32 18.88 -2.67
N SER A 17 -7.35 19.17 -1.89
CA SER A 17 -8.08 18.17 -1.10
C SER A 17 -9.57 18.47 -1.29
N SER A 18 -10.27 17.56 -1.95
CA SER A 18 -11.69 17.74 -2.26
C SER A 18 -12.45 16.47 -1.94
N GLU A 19 -13.62 16.64 -1.37
CA GLU A 19 -14.47 15.54 -0.91
C GLU A 19 -15.91 15.78 -1.32
N THR A 20 -16.62 14.68 -1.64
CA THR A 20 -18.04 14.74 -1.93
C THR A 20 -18.78 13.59 -1.28
N SER A 21 -19.98 13.83 -0.83
CA SER A 21 -20.90 12.84 -0.31
C SER A 21 -22.23 12.94 -1.03
N SER A 22 -22.78 11.79 -1.46
CA SER A 22 -24.12 11.72 -2.07
C SER A 22 -25.25 11.83 -1.07
N LEU A 23 -24.95 11.95 0.23
CA LEU A 23 -25.97 12.15 1.26
C LEU A 23 -26.36 13.62 1.29
N ASP A 24 -27.64 13.90 1.08
CA ASP A 24 -28.28 15.22 1.29
C ASP A 24 -28.19 15.62 2.77
N ASN A 25 -27.03 15.99 3.23
CA ASN A 25 -26.85 16.52 4.57
C ASN A 25 -27.03 18.04 4.53
N LYS A 26 -28.16 18.51 5.02
CA LYS A 26 -28.47 19.92 5.30
C LYS A 26 -27.53 20.55 6.36
N TYR A 27 -26.56 19.79 6.86
CA TYR A 27 -25.56 20.23 7.82
C TYR A 27 -24.18 20.09 7.19
N PHE A 28 -23.43 21.15 7.14
CA PHE A 28 -22.02 21.19 6.74
C PHE A 28 -21.17 20.41 7.73
N ASN A 29 -21.22 19.08 7.71
CA ASN A 29 -20.20 18.27 8.31
C ASN A 29 -19.10 18.09 7.28
N ILE A 30 -18.03 18.82 7.43
CA ILE A 30 -16.76 18.56 6.74
C ILE A 30 -16.26 17.25 7.34
N ASP A 31 -16.57 16.13 6.69
CA ASP A 31 -16.26 14.79 7.21
C ASP A 31 -14.76 14.48 7.20
N LEU A 32 -13.94 15.32 6.55
CA LEU A 32 -12.48 15.11 6.39
C LEU A 32 -12.16 13.64 6.02
N ILE A 33 -12.88 13.13 5.02
CA ILE A 33 -12.82 11.70 4.61
C ILE A 33 -11.38 11.29 4.34
N SER A 34 -10.61 12.14 3.66
CA SER A 34 -9.22 11.89 3.30
C SER A 34 -8.30 11.67 4.51
N ALA A 35 -8.63 12.31 5.64
CA ALA A 35 -7.83 12.23 6.87
C ALA A 35 -8.38 11.23 7.89
N ARG A 36 -9.71 11.04 7.93
CA ARG A 36 -10.38 10.29 9.00
C ARG A 36 -10.87 8.93 8.58
N ALA A 37 -11.37 8.79 7.34
CA ALA A 37 -11.80 7.52 6.84
C ALA A 37 -10.58 6.67 6.47
N TYR A 38 -10.56 5.46 6.97
CA TYR A 38 -9.57 4.46 6.59
C TYR A 38 -10.22 3.36 5.76
N TYR A 39 -9.42 2.74 4.92
CA TYR A 39 -9.83 1.69 4.00
C TYR A 39 -8.66 0.75 3.71
N GLU A 40 -8.94 -0.44 3.23
CA GLU A 40 -7.93 -1.36 2.72
C GLU A 40 -7.45 -0.89 1.35
N PRO A 41 -6.14 -0.59 1.18
CA PRO A 41 -5.63 0.03 -0.05
C PRO A 41 -5.63 -0.92 -1.24
N GLY A 42 -5.77 -2.24 -1.02
CA GLY A 42 -5.73 -3.24 -2.07
C GLY A 42 -4.43 -3.18 -2.88
N SER A 43 -4.52 -3.40 -4.16
CA SER A 43 -3.36 -3.47 -5.06
C SER A 43 -2.46 -2.24 -5.07
N ALA A 44 -2.92 -1.09 -4.58
CA ALA A 44 -2.07 0.09 -4.44
C ALA A 44 -0.95 -0.10 -3.40
N LEU A 45 -1.04 -1.12 -2.52
CA LEU A 45 0.01 -1.44 -1.57
C LEU A 45 1.14 -2.28 -2.16
N LYS A 46 0.92 -3.02 -3.25
CA LYS A 46 1.87 -4.01 -3.80
C LYS A 46 3.25 -3.44 -4.08
N ILE A 47 3.32 -2.20 -4.55
CA ILE A 47 4.60 -1.53 -4.85
C ILE A 47 5.46 -1.37 -3.60
N PHE A 48 4.85 -1.11 -2.44
CA PHE A 48 5.57 -1.01 -1.17
C PHE A 48 5.98 -2.38 -0.67
N THR A 49 5.10 -3.37 -0.76
CA THR A 49 5.37 -4.74 -0.30
C THR A 49 6.50 -5.38 -1.11
N ILE A 50 6.44 -5.32 -2.44
CA ILE A 50 7.51 -5.84 -3.30
C ILE A 50 8.77 -4.98 -3.17
N GLY A 51 8.61 -3.67 -3.03
CA GLY A 51 9.72 -2.74 -2.79
C GLY A 51 10.54 -3.09 -1.54
N SER A 52 9.89 -3.57 -0.46
CA SER A 52 10.60 -4.00 0.75
C SER A 52 11.55 -5.16 0.48
N LEU A 53 11.14 -6.11 -0.36
CA LEU A 53 11.95 -7.29 -0.69
C LEU A 53 13.08 -6.96 -1.68
N ILE A 54 12.86 -5.98 -2.56
CA ILE A 54 13.91 -5.48 -3.46
C ILE A 54 14.95 -4.70 -2.64
N GLU A 55 14.53 -3.81 -1.72
CA GLU A 55 15.46 -3.02 -0.89
C GLU A 55 16.31 -3.90 0.01
N SER A 56 15.73 -4.97 0.57
CA SER A 56 16.46 -5.95 1.38
C SER A 56 17.33 -6.92 0.57
N GLY A 57 17.29 -6.86 -0.77
CA GLY A 57 18.04 -7.74 -1.66
C GLY A 57 17.54 -9.20 -1.68
N ILE A 58 16.35 -9.48 -1.15
CA ILE A 58 15.74 -10.82 -1.17
C ILE A 58 15.25 -11.15 -2.58
N VAL A 59 14.80 -10.14 -3.32
CA VAL A 59 14.23 -10.28 -4.66
C VAL A 59 14.84 -9.24 -5.60
N ASP A 60 15.10 -9.65 -6.85
CA ASP A 60 15.47 -8.76 -7.95
C ASP A 60 14.28 -8.61 -8.92
N GLU A 61 14.12 -7.43 -9.51
CA GLU A 61 13.01 -7.15 -10.44
C GLU A 61 13.00 -8.06 -11.68
N ASN A 62 14.14 -8.67 -12.02
CA ASN A 62 14.29 -9.60 -13.13
C ASN A 62 14.06 -11.06 -12.71
N ASN A 63 13.89 -11.36 -11.42
CA ASN A 63 13.51 -12.70 -11.00
C ASN A 63 12.16 -13.06 -11.60
N SER A 64 12.03 -14.30 -12.08
CA SER A 64 10.81 -14.77 -12.75
C SER A 64 10.12 -15.83 -11.91
N TYR A 65 8.80 -15.80 -11.93
CA TYR A 65 7.92 -16.72 -11.23
C TYR A 65 6.90 -17.31 -12.20
N LEU A 66 6.61 -18.61 -12.04
CA LEU A 66 5.45 -19.21 -12.67
C LEU A 66 4.21 -18.79 -11.90
N VAL A 67 3.28 -18.10 -12.54
CA VAL A 67 2.08 -17.52 -11.96
C VAL A 67 0.86 -18.18 -12.58
N GLU A 68 0.12 -18.91 -11.80
CA GLU A 68 -1.21 -19.42 -12.11
C GLU A 68 -2.25 -18.33 -11.82
N ASP A 69 -3.48 -18.52 -12.23
CA ASP A 69 -4.58 -17.58 -11.97
C ASP A 69 -5.11 -17.65 -10.52
N GLU A 70 -4.78 -18.74 -9.79
CA GLU A 70 -5.13 -18.90 -8.38
C GLU A 70 -4.00 -19.56 -7.56
N ILE A 71 -4.00 -19.31 -6.25
CA ILE A 71 -3.07 -19.92 -5.29
C ILE A 71 -3.77 -20.27 -3.99
N GLU A 72 -3.53 -21.49 -3.50
CA GLU A 72 -3.97 -21.95 -2.19
C GLU A 72 -2.91 -21.72 -1.12
N ILE A 73 -3.31 -21.07 -0.05
CA ILE A 73 -2.51 -20.93 1.19
C ILE A 73 -2.98 -21.91 2.25
N ILE A 74 -4.22 -22.35 2.14
CA ILE A 74 -4.83 -23.40 2.97
C ILE A 74 -5.36 -24.46 2.01
N ASP A 75 -4.90 -25.69 2.17
CA ASP A 75 -5.25 -26.81 1.31
C ASP A 75 -6.76 -26.96 1.12
N GLY A 76 -7.20 -27.12 -0.11
CA GLY A 76 -8.61 -27.27 -0.50
C GLY A 76 -9.43 -25.96 -0.44
N SER A 77 -8.81 -24.82 -0.18
CA SER A 77 -9.54 -23.56 -0.05
C SER A 77 -10.06 -23.01 -1.38
N CYS A 78 -9.49 -23.44 -2.51
CA CYS A 78 -9.99 -23.06 -3.83
C CYS A 78 -11.10 -24.01 -4.34
N ASP A 79 -11.21 -25.22 -3.79
CA ASP A 79 -12.25 -26.19 -4.18
C ASP A 79 -13.65 -25.75 -3.71
N ASP A 80 -13.75 -25.11 -2.53
CA ASP A 80 -14.99 -24.66 -1.89
C ASP A 80 -15.22 -23.15 -2.01
N TYR A 81 -15.16 -22.62 -3.21
CA TYR A 81 -15.24 -21.19 -3.51
C TYR A 81 -16.52 -20.49 -2.94
N TYR A 82 -17.52 -21.21 -2.53
CA TYR A 82 -18.82 -20.67 -2.06
C TYR A 82 -18.96 -20.48 -0.55
N GLU A 83 -18.08 -21.02 0.27
CA GLU A 83 -18.20 -20.93 1.75
C GLU A 83 -17.26 -19.92 2.42
N GLY A 84 -16.72 -18.97 1.69
CA GLY A 84 -15.99 -17.81 2.24
C GLY A 84 -14.49 -18.00 2.34
N PHE A 85 -13.82 -17.69 1.30
CA PHE A 85 -12.49 -17.10 1.12
C PHE A 85 -11.45 -17.24 2.24
N LYS A 86 -11.24 -18.39 2.82
CA LYS A 86 -10.19 -18.53 3.82
C LYS A 86 -9.00 -19.27 3.28
N GLY A 87 -8.25 -18.63 2.36
CA GLY A 87 -6.98 -19.17 1.93
C GLY A 87 -6.79 -19.39 0.43
N CYS A 88 -7.81 -19.16 -0.39
CA CYS A 88 -7.72 -19.10 -1.84
C CYS A 88 -7.58 -17.65 -2.30
N PHE A 89 -6.58 -17.36 -3.12
CA PHE A 89 -6.38 -16.05 -3.73
C PHE A 89 -6.33 -16.20 -5.24
N LYS A 90 -6.94 -15.26 -5.96
CA LYS A 90 -7.04 -15.28 -7.42
C LYS A 90 -6.57 -13.99 -8.03
N ASP A 91 -6.06 -14.07 -9.25
CA ASP A 91 -5.90 -12.91 -10.10
C ASP A 91 -7.26 -12.40 -10.59
N PHE A 92 -7.31 -11.13 -11.01
CA PHE A 92 -8.57 -10.51 -11.42
C PHE A 92 -9.17 -11.15 -12.68
N LEU A 93 -8.31 -11.62 -13.59
CA LEU A 93 -8.68 -12.32 -14.82
C LEU A 93 -8.14 -13.73 -14.75
N GLU A 94 -8.96 -14.71 -15.12
CA GLU A 94 -8.50 -16.08 -15.37
C GLU A 94 -7.49 -16.11 -16.52
N HIS A 95 -6.42 -16.88 -16.34
CA HIS A 95 -5.39 -17.04 -17.36
C HIS A 95 -4.66 -18.38 -17.21
N GLU A 96 -4.11 -18.88 -18.32
CA GLU A 96 -3.17 -20.00 -18.28
C GLU A 96 -1.91 -19.61 -17.50
N PRO A 97 -1.17 -20.58 -16.94
CA PRO A 97 0.08 -20.29 -16.23
C PRO A 97 1.05 -19.47 -17.08
N LEU A 98 1.52 -18.35 -16.50
CA LEU A 98 2.44 -17.40 -17.14
C LEU A 98 3.75 -17.34 -16.37
N THR A 99 4.88 -17.26 -17.07
CA THR A 99 6.15 -16.90 -16.43
C THR A 99 6.31 -15.38 -16.49
N LEU A 100 6.26 -14.74 -15.33
CA LEU A 100 6.31 -13.29 -15.17
C LEU A 100 7.51 -12.88 -14.33
N THR A 101 8.19 -11.82 -14.74
CA THR A 101 9.18 -11.13 -13.89
C THR A 101 8.47 -10.38 -12.77
N VAL A 102 9.22 -10.02 -11.72
CA VAL A 102 8.69 -9.21 -10.61
C VAL A 102 8.12 -7.89 -11.14
N LYS A 103 8.79 -7.27 -12.12
CA LYS A 103 8.30 -6.07 -12.79
C LYS A 103 6.93 -6.31 -13.46
N GLU A 104 6.79 -7.37 -14.25
CA GLU A 104 5.53 -7.73 -14.93
C GLU A 104 4.42 -8.09 -13.94
N ILE A 105 4.74 -8.67 -12.78
CA ILE A 105 3.79 -8.95 -11.70
C ILE A 105 3.21 -7.64 -11.15
N ILE A 106 4.05 -6.62 -10.94
CA ILE A 106 3.59 -5.29 -10.50
C ILE A 106 2.75 -4.63 -11.62
N GLU A 107 3.23 -4.61 -12.85
CA GLU A 107 2.55 -3.99 -14.00
C GLU A 107 1.16 -4.59 -14.27
N ARG A 108 1.03 -5.91 -14.12
CA ARG A 108 -0.25 -6.63 -14.27
C ARG A 108 -1.10 -6.60 -13.01
N SER A 109 -0.52 -6.15 -11.90
CA SER A 109 -1.18 -6.18 -10.59
C SER A 109 -1.61 -7.58 -10.16
N SER A 110 -0.81 -8.61 -10.49
CA SER A 110 -1.11 -9.99 -10.13
C SER A 110 -1.11 -10.17 -8.60
N ASN A 111 -2.19 -10.72 -8.07
CA ASN A 111 -2.29 -11.12 -6.66
C ASN A 111 -1.45 -12.36 -6.40
N VAL A 112 -1.62 -13.37 -7.25
CA VAL A 112 -0.91 -14.67 -7.15
C VAL A 112 0.58 -14.47 -7.26
N GLY A 113 1.04 -13.69 -8.26
CA GLY A 113 2.46 -13.36 -8.41
C GLY A 113 3.02 -12.64 -7.20
N THR A 114 2.31 -11.64 -6.65
CA THR A 114 2.73 -10.93 -5.44
C THR A 114 2.84 -11.86 -4.25
N ILE A 115 1.86 -12.75 -4.02
CA ILE A 115 1.89 -13.73 -2.93
C ILE A 115 3.06 -14.69 -3.09
N LYS A 116 3.36 -15.17 -4.30
CA LYS A 116 4.51 -16.04 -4.57
C LYS A 116 5.84 -15.35 -4.25
N ILE A 117 5.97 -14.05 -4.57
CA ILE A 117 7.17 -13.26 -4.24
C ILE A 117 7.38 -13.20 -2.72
N VAL A 118 6.33 -12.93 -1.95
CA VAL A 118 6.44 -12.74 -0.50
C VAL A 118 6.43 -14.03 0.32
N ASN A 119 6.12 -15.17 -0.29
CA ASN A 119 5.86 -16.43 0.44
C ASN A 119 7.03 -16.91 1.31
N ASN A 120 8.27 -16.51 0.99
CA ASN A 120 9.48 -16.85 1.77
C ASN A 120 9.96 -15.68 2.65
N SER A 121 9.17 -14.62 2.81
CA SER A 121 9.50 -13.47 3.63
C SER A 121 8.83 -13.52 4.99
N ASN A 122 9.25 -12.63 5.89
CA ASN A 122 8.65 -12.48 7.20
C ASN A 122 7.66 -11.30 7.17
N ILE A 123 6.43 -11.53 7.63
CA ILE A 123 5.39 -10.51 7.70
C ILE A 123 5.81 -9.28 8.54
N ASN A 124 6.58 -9.51 9.62
CA ASN A 124 7.04 -8.42 10.48
C ASN A 124 8.01 -7.48 9.74
N ASP A 125 8.88 -8.02 8.88
CA ASP A 125 9.84 -7.21 8.12
C ASP A 125 9.11 -6.33 7.10
N ILE A 126 8.07 -6.86 6.45
CA ILE A 126 7.19 -6.09 5.55
C ILE A 126 6.43 -5.02 6.32
N GLU A 127 5.86 -5.36 7.48
CA GLU A 127 5.13 -4.41 8.33
C GLU A 127 6.04 -3.28 8.82
N GLU A 128 7.27 -3.59 9.28
CA GLU A 128 8.25 -2.59 9.69
C GLU A 128 8.60 -1.65 8.53
N PHE A 129 8.82 -2.20 7.34
CA PHE A 129 9.07 -1.38 6.16
C PHE A 129 7.87 -0.47 5.84
N LEU A 130 6.65 -0.98 5.89
CA LEU A 130 5.45 -0.17 5.68
C LEU A 130 5.32 0.96 6.73
N LYS A 131 5.68 0.70 7.98
CA LYS A 131 5.70 1.72 9.05
C LYS A 131 6.71 2.83 8.78
N GLU A 132 7.85 2.54 8.16
CA GLU A 132 8.82 3.57 7.73
C GLU A 132 8.21 4.56 6.72
N PHE A 133 7.27 4.13 5.88
CA PHE A 133 6.51 5.00 4.98
C PHE A 133 5.40 5.80 5.69
N GLY A 134 5.15 5.52 6.97
CA GLY A 134 4.14 6.19 7.79
C GLY A 134 2.78 5.48 7.84
N PHE A 135 2.66 4.27 7.28
CA PHE A 135 1.45 3.47 7.46
C PHE A 135 1.29 3.08 8.93
N GLY A 136 0.06 3.09 9.43
CA GLY A 136 -0.23 2.84 10.84
C GLY A 136 0.04 4.02 11.78
N SER A 137 0.41 5.19 11.25
CA SER A 137 0.70 6.42 11.99
C SER A 137 0.04 7.63 11.35
N LYS A 138 -0.22 8.66 12.14
CA LYS A 138 -0.68 9.96 11.60
C LYS A 138 0.39 10.55 10.70
N THR A 139 -0.03 11.15 9.58
CA THR A 139 0.90 11.89 8.71
C THR A 139 1.35 13.22 9.34
N GLY A 140 0.59 13.71 10.32
CA GLY A 140 0.84 14.99 10.98
C GLY A 140 0.36 16.20 10.16
N ILE A 141 -0.52 15.96 9.16
CA ILE A 141 -1.15 17.08 8.44
C ILE A 141 -1.98 17.94 9.39
N GLU A 142 -2.11 19.24 9.12
CA GLU A 142 -2.76 20.23 10.00
C GLU A 142 -4.30 20.06 10.05
N LEU A 143 -4.78 18.82 10.15
CA LEU A 143 -6.19 18.48 10.28
C LEU A 143 -6.47 17.80 11.61
N SER A 144 -7.47 18.27 12.33
CA SER A 144 -7.88 17.65 13.59
C SER A 144 -8.58 16.31 13.35
N GLY A 145 -8.27 15.32 14.19
CA GLY A 145 -8.94 14.01 14.14
C GLY A 145 -8.44 13.09 13.04
N GLU A 146 -7.21 13.28 12.57
CA GLU A 146 -6.56 12.36 11.65
C GLU A 146 -6.50 10.95 12.24
N SER A 147 -6.83 9.93 11.42
CA SER A 147 -6.74 8.53 11.80
C SER A 147 -5.32 7.99 11.61
N ASN A 148 -4.91 7.09 12.49
CA ASN A 148 -3.62 6.38 12.34
C ASN A 148 -3.66 5.29 11.27
N GLY A 149 -4.85 4.85 10.82
CA GLY A 149 -4.96 3.55 10.17
C GLY A 149 -4.64 2.41 11.17
N SER A 150 -4.45 1.21 10.68
CA SER A 150 -4.11 0.06 11.53
C SER A 150 -3.57 -1.11 10.72
N PHE A 151 -2.77 -1.95 11.36
CA PHE A 151 -2.47 -3.30 10.89
C PHE A 151 -3.34 -4.30 11.65
N THR A 152 -3.72 -5.39 10.97
CA THR A 152 -4.41 -6.50 11.63
C THR A 152 -3.42 -7.27 12.52
N GLU A 153 -3.85 -7.73 13.69
CA GLU A 153 -3.03 -8.61 14.53
C GLU A 153 -2.85 -9.98 13.86
N TYR A 154 -1.60 -10.43 13.75
CA TYR A 154 -1.24 -11.62 12.97
C TYR A 154 -1.13 -12.92 13.78
N ASN A 155 -1.47 -12.90 15.04
CA ASN A 155 -1.37 -14.07 15.93
C ASN A 155 -2.14 -15.26 15.35
N SER A 156 -1.39 -16.30 14.93
CA SER A 156 -1.94 -17.55 14.37
C SER A 156 -2.67 -17.42 13.01
N CYS A 157 -2.43 -16.35 12.27
CA CYS A 157 -3.08 -16.12 10.97
C CYS A 157 -2.23 -16.68 9.82
N LYS A 158 -2.66 -17.77 9.18
CA LYS A 158 -1.95 -18.41 8.07
C LYS A 158 -1.96 -17.58 6.79
N THR A 159 -3.00 -16.79 6.57
CA THR A 159 -3.21 -16.03 5.32
C THR A 159 -2.83 -14.55 5.42
N CYS A 160 -2.40 -14.09 6.60
CA CYS A 160 -2.19 -12.65 6.81
C CYS A 160 -1.03 -12.07 5.99
N LEU A 161 0.05 -12.84 5.80
CA LEU A 161 1.15 -12.40 4.91
C LEU A 161 0.63 -12.20 3.48
N SER A 162 -0.10 -13.18 2.96
CA SER A 162 -0.70 -13.11 1.62
C SER A 162 -1.69 -11.94 1.51
N SER A 163 -2.57 -11.76 2.50
CA SER A 163 -3.53 -10.67 2.54
C SER A 163 -2.83 -9.31 2.61
N LEU A 164 -1.86 -9.14 3.52
CA LEU A 164 -1.11 -7.90 3.66
C LEU A 164 -0.38 -7.54 2.35
N SER A 165 0.24 -8.54 1.70
CA SER A 165 1.03 -8.32 0.50
C SER A 165 0.25 -7.73 -0.66
N ILE A 166 -1.04 -7.97 -0.72
CA ILE A 166 -1.95 -7.46 -1.75
C ILE A 166 -2.87 -6.33 -1.27
N GLY A 167 -2.58 -5.79 -0.06
CA GLY A 167 -3.22 -4.59 0.48
C GLY A 167 -4.51 -4.83 1.26
N TYR A 168 -4.71 -6.04 1.76
CA TYR A 168 -5.71 -6.35 2.79
C TYR A 168 -5.03 -6.51 4.15
N SER A 169 -5.80 -6.67 5.21
CA SER A 169 -5.24 -6.76 6.58
C SER A 169 -4.46 -5.53 7.05
N ILE A 170 -4.63 -4.42 6.37
CA ILE A 170 -4.14 -3.09 6.70
C ILE A 170 -5.22 -2.05 6.37
N ASN A 171 -5.39 -1.08 7.23
CA ASN A 171 -6.26 0.07 6.98
C ASN A 171 -5.42 1.34 6.89
N THR A 172 -5.58 2.09 5.81
CA THR A 172 -4.85 3.33 5.54
C THR A 172 -5.79 4.50 5.31
N THR A 173 -5.31 5.72 5.55
CA THR A 173 -5.98 6.94 5.09
C THR A 173 -5.46 7.33 3.72
N GLN A 174 -6.20 8.19 3.03
CA GLN A 174 -5.75 8.71 1.73
C GLN A 174 -4.47 9.55 1.86
N TYR A 175 -4.29 10.29 2.97
CA TYR A 175 -3.06 11.04 3.21
C TYR A 175 -1.85 10.13 3.44
N GLN A 176 -2.01 8.99 4.12
CA GLN A 176 -0.93 8.01 4.25
C GLN A 176 -0.50 7.46 2.89
N MET A 177 -1.46 7.13 2.01
CA MET A 177 -1.15 6.68 0.65
C MET A 177 -0.42 7.77 -0.16
N VAL A 178 -0.90 9.01 -0.11
CA VAL A 178 -0.24 10.14 -0.78
C VAL A 178 1.18 10.36 -0.25
N LYS A 179 1.38 10.29 1.08
CA LYS A 179 2.71 10.38 1.69
C LYS A 179 3.63 9.27 1.18
N GLY A 180 3.17 8.01 1.22
CA GLY A 180 3.96 6.86 0.78
C GLY A 180 4.39 6.99 -0.68
N TYR A 181 3.47 7.29 -1.59
CA TYR A 181 3.81 7.52 -3.00
C TYR A 181 4.71 8.75 -3.22
N SER A 182 4.56 9.80 -2.40
CA SER A 182 5.45 10.96 -2.47
C SER A 182 6.89 10.60 -2.09
N ILE A 183 7.09 9.71 -1.11
CA ILE A 183 8.43 9.19 -0.75
C ILE A 183 9.06 8.44 -1.94
N ILE A 184 8.29 7.58 -2.62
CA ILE A 184 8.79 6.93 -3.85
C ILE A 184 9.13 7.99 -4.90
N ALA A 185 8.28 8.98 -5.12
CA ALA A 185 8.44 9.96 -6.19
C ALA A 185 9.62 10.93 -5.96
N ASN A 186 9.98 11.24 -4.71
CA ASN A 186 11.00 12.26 -4.38
C ASN A 186 12.42 11.72 -4.18
N GLY A 187 12.69 10.47 -4.53
CA GLY A 187 14.02 9.87 -4.36
C GLY A 187 14.20 9.13 -3.03
N GLY A 188 13.10 8.73 -2.40
CA GLY A 188 13.11 7.90 -1.18
C GLY A 188 13.22 8.67 0.12
N LYS A 189 13.06 9.98 0.11
CA LYS A 189 13.17 10.83 1.30
C LYS A 189 11.83 10.96 2.01
N ASP A 190 11.85 10.93 3.35
CA ASP A 190 10.65 11.25 4.13
C ASP A 190 10.13 12.64 3.76
N ILE A 191 8.82 12.80 3.82
CA ILE A 191 8.16 14.05 3.50
C ILE A 191 7.02 14.34 4.45
N GLN A 192 6.94 15.57 4.94
CA GLN A 192 5.83 16.06 5.71
C GLN A 192 4.78 16.65 4.76
N LEU A 193 3.59 16.06 4.75
CA LEU A 193 2.46 16.69 4.04
C LEU A 193 1.98 17.91 4.82
N SER A 194 1.64 19.00 4.12
CA SER A 194 1.16 20.22 4.74
C SER A 194 0.10 20.91 3.89
N LEU A 195 -0.90 21.49 4.54
CA LEU A 195 -1.89 22.38 3.93
C LEU A 195 -1.38 23.83 3.84
N LEU A 196 -0.25 24.12 4.47
CA LEU A 196 0.35 25.46 4.48
C LEU A 196 1.21 25.66 3.24
N ARG A 197 0.97 26.77 2.56
CA ARG A 197 1.78 27.18 1.42
C ARG A 197 3.18 27.59 1.88
N ASN A 198 4.20 27.22 1.11
CA ASN A 198 5.61 27.48 1.42
C ASN A 198 6.04 26.86 2.78
N PHE A 199 5.51 25.70 3.11
CA PHE A 199 5.97 24.94 4.27
C PHE A 199 7.44 24.51 4.05
N ASP A 200 8.31 24.93 4.95
CA ASP A 200 9.74 24.56 4.87
C ASP A 200 9.91 23.10 5.33
N GLN A 201 10.29 22.24 4.42
CA GLN A 201 10.74 20.88 4.75
C GLN A 201 12.05 20.96 5.53
N ASN A 202 12.22 20.13 6.55
CA ASN A 202 13.47 20.03 7.27
C ASN A 202 14.62 19.67 6.30
N VAL A 203 15.71 20.44 6.34
CA VAL A 203 16.87 20.29 5.46
C VAL A 203 17.49 18.89 5.56
N ASN A 204 17.33 18.20 6.70
CA ASN A 204 17.84 16.85 6.96
C ASN A 204 16.69 15.81 6.90
N GLN A 205 16.08 15.65 5.74
CA GLN A 205 15.07 14.61 5.54
C GLN A 205 15.70 13.21 5.69
N LYS A 206 15.10 12.35 6.54
CA LYS A 206 15.47 10.94 6.66
C LYS A 206 15.27 10.25 5.31
N SER A 207 16.23 9.43 4.89
CA SER A 207 16.01 8.49 3.78
C SER A 207 15.20 7.31 4.29
N ILE A 208 14.08 7.03 3.66
CA ILE A 208 13.21 5.89 3.96
C ILE A 208 13.61 4.70 3.11
N ILE A 209 13.87 4.94 1.83
CA ILE A 209 14.41 3.96 0.89
C ILE A 209 15.60 4.55 0.14
N SER A 210 16.38 3.67 -0.49
CA SER A 210 17.47 4.09 -1.35
C SER A 210 16.95 4.87 -2.57
N ASN A 211 17.76 5.81 -3.07
CA ASN A 211 17.43 6.50 -4.32
C ASN A 211 17.39 5.54 -5.51
N ASP A 212 18.17 4.46 -5.46
CA ASP A 212 18.15 3.39 -6.46
C ASP A 212 16.79 2.71 -6.49
N LEU A 213 16.30 2.22 -5.35
CA LEU A 213 14.96 1.62 -5.27
C LEU A 213 13.88 2.62 -5.72
N SER A 214 13.94 3.87 -5.25
CA SER A 214 13.00 4.90 -5.68
C SER A 214 12.93 5.02 -7.21
N ASN A 215 14.08 4.98 -7.90
CA ASN A 215 14.11 5.06 -9.37
C ASN A 215 13.60 3.80 -10.07
N ARG A 216 13.81 2.63 -9.47
CA ARG A 216 13.31 1.35 -9.99
C ARG A 216 11.80 1.19 -9.81
N LEU A 217 11.20 1.82 -8.81
CA LEU A 217 9.75 1.78 -8.54
C LEU A 217 8.94 2.84 -9.32
N LYS A 218 9.56 3.75 -10.04
CA LYS A 218 8.91 4.75 -10.91
C LYS A 218 8.68 4.22 -12.30
#